data_15514cf5f1db146dbc72df5b03c0fe28
#
_entry.id   15514cf5f1db146dbc72df5b03c0fe28
#
_cell.length_a   1.000
_cell.length_b   1.000
_cell.length_c   1.000
_cell.angle_alpha   90.00
_cell.angle_beta   90.00
_cell.angle_gamma   90.00
#
_symmetry.space_group_name_H-M   'P 1'
#
loop_
_entity.id
_entity.type
_entity.pdbx_description
1 polymer ?
#
loop_
_entity_poly.entity_id
_entity_poly.type
_entity_poly.pdbx_seq_one_letter_code
_entity_poly.pdbx_strand_id
1 'polypeptide(L)' 'AIKHGITLLNTPGTIDSDYRGELKVIMVNLSKDEYVINPQERIGQLVLNKVAQMEFVEVDSLDETERGAGGFGHTGK' A
#
# COMPACT_ATOMS: atom_id res chain seq x y z
N ALA A 1 -15.92 -2.97 5.05
CA ALA A 1 -15.98 -3.00 3.57
C ALA A 1 -16.85 -4.15 3.07
N ILE A 2 -16.65 -5.33 3.61
CA ILE A 2 -17.40 -6.51 3.16
C ILE A 2 -18.90 -6.33 3.33
N LYS A 3 -19.28 -5.71 4.44
CA LYS A 3 -20.68 -5.60 4.82
C LYS A 3 -21.42 -4.54 4.00
N HIS A 4 -20.76 -3.45 3.66
CA HIS A 4 -21.41 -2.31 2.98
C HIS A 4 -20.81 -2.00 1.62
N GLY A 5 -19.78 -2.71 1.22
CA GLY A 5 -19.11 -2.45 -0.04
C GLY A 5 -18.25 -1.20 -0.05
N ILE A 6 -17.97 -0.63 1.12
CA ILE A 6 -17.14 0.56 1.24
C ILE A 6 -15.70 0.14 1.54
N THR A 7 -14.77 0.64 0.78
CA THR A 7 -13.36 0.33 0.98
C THR A 7 -12.50 1.54 0.62
N LEU A 8 -11.20 1.42 0.84
CA LEU A 8 -10.24 2.45 0.48
C LEU A 8 -9.48 2.03 -0.76
N LEU A 9 -9.39 2.93 -1.72
CA LEU A 9 -8.63 2.69 -2.93
C LEU A 9 -7.13 2.72 -2.65
N ASN A 10 -6.70 3.58 -1.72
CA ASN A 10 -5.29 3.69 -1.34
C ASN A 10 -4.96 2.82 -0.12
N THR A 11 -5.19 1.51 -0.26
CA THR A 11 -4.88 0.56 0.80
C THR A 11 -4.14 -0.65 0.22
N PRO A 12 -2.95 -1.01 0.75
CA PRO A 12 -2.18 -0.21 1.68
C PRO A 12 -1.59 1.02 1.00
N GLY A 13 -1.67 2.15 1.66
CA GLY A 13 -1.06 3.38 1.18
C GLY A 13 0.14 3.75 2.04
N THR A 14 1.22 4.12 1.40
CA THR A 14 2.44 4.49 2.11
C THR A 14 2.51 5.99 2.26
N ILE A 15 2.84 6.42 3.47
CA ILE A 15 3.05 7.83 3.78
C ILE A 15 4.54 7.99 4.10
N ASP A 16 5.22 8.82 3.33
CA ASP A 16 6.64 9.05 3.53
C ASP A 16 6.90 9.70 4.87
N SER A 17 8.03 9.38 5.48
CA SER A 17 8.37 9.89 6.80
C SER A 17 8.53 11.39 6.84
N ASP A 18 8.87 12.00 5.72
CA ASP A 18 9.07 13.45 5.60
C ASP A 18 7.82 14.19 5.07
N TYR A 19 6.74 13.47 4.86
CA TYR A 19 5.50 14.09 4.40
C TYR A 19 4.86 14.92 5.51
N ARG A 20 4.47 16.14 5.19
CA ARG A 20 3.85 17.06 6.15
C ARG A 20 2.50 17.59 5.67
N GLY A 21 1.98 17.02 4.59
CA GLY A 21 0.69 17.44 4.06
C GLY A 21 -0.47 16.76 4.77
N GLU A 22 -1.65 17.04 4.27
CA GLU A 22 -2.88 16.46 4.79
C GLU A 22 -2.95 14.97 4.47
N LEU A 23 -3.35 14.17 5.47
CA LEU A 23 -3.61 12.75 5.25
C LEU A 23 -5.00 12.59 4.68
N LYS A 24 -5.08 11.90 3.56
CA LYS A 24 -6.34 11.71 2.85
C LYS A 24 -6.57 10.23 2.60
N VAL A 25 -7.83 9.83 2.64
CA VAL A 25 -8.23 8.50 2.24
C VAL A 25 -9.09 8.61 0.98
N ILE A 26 -8.88 7.71 0.06
CA ILE A 26 -9.68 7.64 -1.17
C ILE A 26 -10.64 6.49 -0.98
N MET A 27 -11.91 6.83 -0.85
CA MET A 27 -12.93 5.82 -0.58
C MET A 27 -13.65 5.45 -1.86
N VAL A 28 -14.07 4.20 -1.92
CA VAL A 28 -14.85 3.71 -3.04
C VAL A 28 -16.03 2.92 -2.52
N ASN A 29 -17.19 3.14 -3.13
CA ASN A 29 -18.41 2.40 -2.81
C ASN A 29 -18.66 1.40 -3.92
N LEU A 30 -18.43 0.14 -3.64
CA LEU A 30 -18.61 -0.93 -4.60
C LEU A 30 -20.03 -1.50 -4.57
N SER A 31 -20.87 -1.02 -3.68
CA SER A 31 -22.26 -1.45 -3.60
C SER A 31 -23.14 -0.63 -4.53
N LYS A 32 -24.40 -1.02 -4.62
CA LYS A 32 -25.41 -0.27 -5.37
C LYS A 32 -26.14 0.73 -4.49
N ASP A 33 -25.91 0.67 -3.19
CA ASP A 33 -26.65 1.46 -2.23
C ASP A 33 -25.83 2.66 -1.76
N GLU A 34 -26.54 3.71 -1.41
CA GLU A 34 -25.92 4.87 -0.79
C GLU A 34 -25.46 4.53 0.61
N TYR A 35 -24.28 5.02 1.00
CA TYR A 35 -23.76 4.84 2.33
C TYR A 35 -23.34 6.19 2.92
N VAL A 36 -23.90 6.52 4.07
CA VAL A 36 -23.64 7.79 4.74
C VAL A 36 -22.53 7.60 5.75
N ILE A 37 -21.47 8.41 5.64
CA ILE A 37 -20.37 8.43 6.58
C ILE A 37 -20.65 9.52 7.60
N ASN A 38 -20.79 9.12 8.85
CA ASN A 38 -21.05 10.05 9.93
C ASN A 38 -19.75 10.62 10.49
N PRO A 39 -19.79 11.82 11.09
CA PRO A 39 -18.60 12.34 11.76
C PRO A 39 -18.04 11.36 12.78
N GLN A 40 -16.70 11.28 12.83
CA GLN A 40 -15.96 10.41 13.76
C GLN A 40 -16.16 8.91 13.53
N GLU A 41 -16.76 8.55 12.45
CA GLU A 41 -16.87 7.15 12.07
C GLU A 41 -15.50 6.62 11.63
N ARG A 42 -15.19 5.38 12.00
CA ARG A 42 -13.92 4.76 11.61
C ARG A 42 -13.99 4.36 10.15
N ILE A 43 -13.03 4.85 9.36
CA ILE A 43 -13.01 4.60 7.93
C ILE A 43 -11.74 3.91 7.46
N GLY A 44 -10.73 3.82 8.33
CA GLY A 44 -9.47 3.20 7.98
C GLY A 44 -8.61 3.05 9.20
N GLN A 45 -7.42 2.52 9.01
CA GLN A 45 -6.48 2.31 10.10
C GLN A 45 -5.10 2.79 9.67
N LEU A 46 -4.46 3.54 10.55
CA LEU A 46 -3.09 4.00 10.34
C LEU A 46 -2.15 3.05 11.09
N VAL A 47 -1.16 2.53 10.37
CA VAL A 47 -0.21 1.58 10.95
C VAL A 47 1.18 2.18 10.85
N LEU A 48 1.90 2.17 11.96
CA LEU A 48 3.26 2.67 12.02
C LEU A 48 4.23 1.49 11.94
N ASN A 49 5.10 1.53 10.95
CA ASN A 49 6.11 0.50 10.74
C ASN A 49 7.49 1.10 10.68
N LYS A 50 8.48 0.34 11.15
CA LYS A 50 9.86 0.70 10.91
C LYS A 50 10.22 0.39 9.48
N VAL A 51 11.02 1.26 8.88
CA VAL A 51 11.50 1.04 7.52
C VAL A 51 13.02 1.11 7.50
N ALA A 52 13.61 0.40 6.58
CA ALA A 52 15.03 0.46 6.30
C ALA A 52 15.23 1.16 4.96
N GLN A 53 16.27 1.98 4.89
CA GLN A 53 16.64 2.62 3.64
C GLN A 53 17.69 1.78 2.95
N MET A 54 17.53 1.68 1.64
CA MET A 54 18.45 0.95 0.79
C MET A 54 19.43 1.93 0.18
N GLU A 55 20.70 1.56 0.18
CA GLU A 55 21.71 2.32 -0.50
C GLU A 55 22.08 1.58 -1.78
N PHE A 56 22.01 2.29 -2.91
CA PHE A 56 22.36 1.70 -4.19
C PHE A 56 23.85 1.85 -4.44
N VAL A 57 24.48 0.74 -4.79
CA VAL A 57 25.88 0.72 -5.16
C VAL A 57 25.98 0.24 -6.60
N GLU A 58 26.59 1.06 -7.45
CA GLU A 58 26.78 0.71 -8.84
C GLU A 58 27.92 -0.31 -8.95
N VAL A 59 27.66 -1.43 -9.61
CA VAL A 59 28.62 -2.51 -9.77
C VAL A 59 28.62 -2.99 -11.21
N ASP A 60 29.72 -3.64 -11.61
CA ASP A 60 29.83 -4.17 -12.97
C ASP A 60 29.02 -5.45 -13.16
N SER A 61 28.85 -6.22 -12.10
CA SER A 61 28.06 -7.45 -12.14
C SER A 61 27.46 -7.70 -10.78
N LEU A 62 26.37 -8.48 -10.76
CA LEU A 62 25.67 -8.85 -9.55
C LEU A 62 26.13 -10.23 -9.08
N ASP A 63 26.11 -10.42 -7.77
CA ASP A 63 26.36 -11.73 -7.18
C ASP A 63 25.28 -12.70 -7.61
N GLU A 64 25.67 -13.97 -7.72
CA GLU A 64 24.70 -15.01 -8.02
C GLU A 64 23.80 -15.28 -6.83
N THR A 65 22.54 -15.52 -7.11
CA THR A 65 21.56 -15.94 -6.11
C THR A 65 20.76 -17.11 -6.67
N GLU A 66 20.04 -17.77 -5.80
CA GLU A 66 19.19 -18.88 -6.20
C GLU A 66 18.15 -18.48 -7.22
N ARG A 67 17.60 -17.25 -7.08
CA ARG A 67 16.62 -16.73 -8.03
C ARG A 67 17.28 -16.28 -9.34
N GLY A 68 18.51 -15.78 -9.26
CA GLY A 68 19.22 -15.24 -10.40
C GLY A 68 18.46 -14.07 -11.02
N ALA A 69 18.30 -14.11 -12.33
CA ALA A 69 17.61 -13.05 -13.09
C ALA A 69 16.09 -13.25 -13.15
N GLY A 70 15.54 -14.19 -12.38
CA GLY A 70 14.11 -14.46 -12.39
C GLY A 70 13.29 -13.25 -11.96
N GLY A 71 12.42 -12.80 -12.83
CA GLY A 71 11.57 -11.63 -12.62
C GLY A 71 10.12 -12.01 -12.40
N PHE A 72 9.25 -11.21 -12.98
CA PHE A 72 7.81 -11.42 -12.84
C PHE A 72 7.40 -12.80 -13.28
N GLY A 73 6.68 -13.51 -12.43
CA GLY A 73 6.18 -14.83 -12.75
C GLY A 73 7.16 -15.96 -12.51
N HIS A 74 8.37 -15.67 -12.03
CA HIS A 74 9.39 -16.70 -11.79
C HIS A 74 8.89 -17.79 -10.85
N THR A 75 8.23 -17.40 -9.78
CA THR A 75 7.71 -18.35 -8.80
C THR A 75 6.23 -18.63 -8.97
N GLY A 76 5.56 -17.84 -9.79
CA GLY A 76 4.12 -17.91 -9.93
C GLY A 76 3.62 -18.98 -10.87
N LYS A 77 4.44 -19.49 -11.68
CA LYS A 77 4.07 -20.52 -12.68
C LYS A 77 2.90 -20.14 -13.53
#